data_53cd21845ddc655700d0114f041c844a
#
_entry.id   53cd21845ddc655700d0114f041c844a
#
_cell.length_a   1.000
_cell.length_b   1.000
_cell.length_c   1.000
_cell.angle_alpha   90.00
_cell.angle_beta   90.00
_cell.angle_gamma   90.00
#
_symmetry.space_group_name_H-M   'P 1'
#
loop_
_entity.id
_entity.type
_entity.pdbx_description
1 polymer ?
#
loop_
_entity_poly.entity_id
_entity_poly.type
_entity_poly.pdbx_seq_one_letter_code
_entity_poly.pdbx_strand_id
1 'polypeptide(L)'
;MHKLVEAMRVKEGSVFDLTHHTFYERDFTFFIRLSKYLGRVVRCDKARAEEIGLLSQLIYLSSFLHVSITEETSDMEQLRAEKQMPVLLGDLLYGRFISELSETGNSSYLPIYLSYLKEFNANSIDSLEDRTDFDKKKAAFLLMVKTNEVFALVMGHNPLDVLMEGELFFAEEWNVSKGEKVTNMAQLEALFDR
;
A
#
# COMPACT_ATOMS: atom_id res chain seq x y z
N MET A 1 11.61 -6.96 2.26
CA MET A 1 10.77 -7.73 1.32
C MET A 1 10.13 -8.94 1.98
N HIS A 2 10.87 -9.81 2.65
CA HIS A 2 10.32 -10.97 3.39
C HIS A 2 9.18 -10.61 4.35
N LYS A 3 9.27 -9.48 5.05
CA LYS A 3 8.21 -8.99 5.95
C LYS A 3 6.87 -8.70 5.25
N LEU A 4 6.87 -8.22 4.01
CA LEU A 4 5.62 -8.02 3.26
C LEU A 4 4.97 -9.36 2.89
N VAL A 5 5.77 -10.32 2.41
CA VAL A 5 5.30 -11.69 2.12
C VAL A 5 4.72 -12.32 3.38
N GLU A 6 5.40 -12.17 4.51
CA GLU A 6 4.94 -12.67 5.81
C GLU A 6 3.63 -11.99 6.26
N ALA A 7 3.49 -10.67 6.04
CA ALA A 7 2.27 -9.93 6.37
C ALA A 7 1.04 -10.41 5.57
N MET A 8 1.26 -10.92 4.34
CA MET A 8 0.19 -11.46 3.49
C MET A 8 -0.20 -12.90 3.84
N ARG A 9 0.52 -13.57 4.74
CA ARG A 9 0.16 -14.88 5.28
C ARG A 9 -0.74 -14.72 6.49
N VAL A 10 -1.80 -15.51 6.55
CA VAL A 10 -2.71 -15.61 7.70
C VAL A 10 -2.72 -17.04 8.22
N LYS A 11 -3.19 -17.22 9.45
CA LYS A 11 -3.13 -18.53 10.15
C LYS A 11 -3.80 -19.68 9.37
N GLU A 12 -4.84 -19.37 8.59
CA GLU A 12 -5.67 -20.36 7.88
C GLU A 12 -5.58 -20.21 6.35
N GLY A 13 -4.48 -19.68 5.82
CA GLY A 13 -4.31 -19.47 4.39
C GLY A 13 -3.51 -18.22 4.03
N SER A 14 -3.96 -17.50 3.04
CA SER A 14 -3.37 -16.24 2.59
C SER A 14 -4.44 -15.20 2.26
N VAL A 15 -4.04 -13.95 2.09
CA VAL A 15 -4.94 -12.88 1.62
C VAL A 15 -5.60 -13.26 0.28
N PHE A 16 -4.91 -14.00 -0.60
CA PHE A 16 -5.45 -14.46 -1.88
C PHE A 16 -6.59 -15.48 -1.72
N ASP A 17 -6.50 -16.35 -0.72
CA ASP A 17 -7.51 -17.39 -0.49
C ASP A 17 -8.78 -16.81 0.16
N LEU A 18 -8.64 -15.70 0.87
CA LEU A 18 -9.69 -15.09 1.67
C LEU A 18 -10.38 -13.89 1.00
N THR A 19 -9.87 -13.46 -0.17
CA THR A 19 -10.47 -12.36 -0.93
C THR A 19 -10.61 -12.72 -2.39
N HIS A 20 -11.71 -12.27 -3.01
CA HIS A 20 -11.91 -12.38 -4.46
C HIS A 20 -11.26 -11.22 -5.24
N HIS A 21 -10.37 -10.45 -4.59
CA HIS A 21 -9.74 -9.31 -5.24
C HIS A 21 -8.72 -9.70 -6.28
N THR A 22 -8.73 -8.95 -7.37
CA THR A 22 -7.69 -9.06 -8.39
C THR A 22 -6.53 -8.16 -8.00
N PHE A 23 -5.40 -8.79 -7.66
CA PHE A 23 -4.13 -8.13 -7.43
C PHE A 23 -3.22 -8.25 -8.65
N TYR A 24 -2.39 -7.24 -8.86
CA TYR A 24 -1.35 -7.20 -9.87
C TYR A 24 0.01 -6.95 -9.21
N GLU A 25 1.11 -7.27 -9.90
CA GLU A 25 2.48 -7.03 -9.41
C GLU A 25 2.67 -5.60 -8.88
N ARG A 26 2.12 -4.61 -9.58
CA ARG A 26 2.18 -3.21 -9.18
C ARG A 26 1.58 -2.98 -7.78
N ASP A 27 0.50 -3.65 -7.43
CA ASP A 27 -0.18 -3.50 -6.14
C ASP A 27 0.73 -3.89 -4.97
N PHE A 28 1.76 -4.70 -5.19
CA PHE A 28 2.71 -5.16 -4.17
C PHE A 28 4.08 -4.50 -4.24
N THR A 29 4.44 -3.92 -5.38
CA THR A 29 5.82 -3.50 -5.64
C THR A 29 6.00 -1.99 -5.78
N PHE A 30 4.93 -1.25 -6.04
CA PHE A 30 5.01 0.16 -6.39
C PHE A 30 5.72 1.00 -5.32
N PHE A 31 5.29 0.96 -4.07
CA PHE A 31 5.89 1.77 -3.00
C PHE A 31 7.30 1.33 -2.63
N ILE A 32 7.61 0.06 -2.80
CA ILE A 32 8.96 -0.47 -2.61
C ILE A 32 9.91 0.07 -3.69
N ARG A 33 9.46 0.12 -4.94
CA ARG A 33 10.23 0.68 -6.07
C ARG A 33 10.38 2.20 -5.94
N LEU A 34 9.28 2.90 -5.62
CA LEU A 34 9.29 4.34 -5.34
C LEU A 34 10.32 4.68 -4.26
N SER A 35 10.28 3.98 -3.14
CA SER A 35 11.17 4.26 -2.02
C SER A 35 12.64 3.96 -2.35
N LYS A 36 12.92 2.93 -3.14
CA LYS A 36 14.28 2.68 -3.65
C LYS A 36 14.76 3.78 -4.61
N TYR A 37 13.86 4.32 -5.43
CA TYR A 37 14.16 5.43 -6.32
C TYR A 37 14.44 6.70 -5.51
N LEU A 38 13.51 7.12 -4.65
CA LEU A 38 13.67 8.31 -3.81
C LEU A 38 14.89 8.21 -2.90
N GLY A 39 15.11 7.04 -2.29
CA GLY A 39 16.27 6.82 -1.44
C GLY A 39 17.60 7.07 -2.16
N ARG A 40 17.70 6.72 -3.45
CA ARG A 40 18.88 7.05 -4.27
C ARG A 40 18.97 8.55 -4.57
N VAL A 41 17.86 9.19 -4.92
CA VAL A 41 17.81 10.62 -5.24
C VAL A 41 18.24 11.47 -4.03
N VAL A 42 17.67 11.19 -2.87
CA VAL A 42 17.97 11.96 -1.64
C VAL A 42 19.17 11.42 -0.85
N ARG A 43 19.86 10.40 -1.37
CA ARG A 43 21.02 9.74 -0.73
C ARG A 43 20.70 9.17 0.67
N CYS A 44 19.49 8.66 0.83
CA CYS A 44 19.06 7.96 2.03
C CYS A 44 19.74 6.59 2.14
N ASP A 45 19.99 6.14 3.35
CA ASP A 45 20.46 4.77 3.60
C ASP A 45 19.48 3.74 3.02
N LYS A 46 20.04 2.67 2.42
CA LYS A 46 19.26 1.64 1.74
C LYS A 46 18.25 0.96 2.67
N ALA A 47 18.67 0.61 3.90
CA ALA A 47 17.80 -0.06 4.85
C ALA A 47 16.63 0.85 5.25
N ARG A 48 16.91 2.14 5.45
CA ARG A 48 15.89 3.14 5.74
C ARG A 48 14.91 3.33 4.58
N ALA A 49 15.40 3.38 3.36
CA ALA A 49 14.55 3.48 2.18
C ALA A 49 13.64 2.24 2.01
N GLU A 50 14.19 1.03 2.25
CA GLU A 50 13.41 -0.21 2.22
C GLU A 50 12.35 -0.25 3.32
N GLU A 51 12.63 0.27 4.49
CA GLU A 51 11.69 0.39 5.59
C GLU A 51 10.52 1.34 5.26
N ILE A 52 10.82 2.55 4.76
CA ILE A 52 9.79 3.50 4.32
C ILE A 52 8.92 2.86 3.24
N GLY A 53 9.52 2.13 2.30
CA GLY A 53 8.81 1.40 1.25
C GLY A 53 7.88 0.33 1.79
N LEU A 54 8.33 -0.45 2.78
CA LEU A 54 7.51 -1.47 3.44
C LEU A 54 6.31 -0.83 4.15
N LEU A 55 6.54 0.22 4.94
CA LEU A 55 5.48 0.92 5.66
C LEU A 55 4.43 1.50 4.71
N SER A 56 4.87 2.17 3.64
CA SER A 56 3.97 2.71 2.62
C SER A 56 3.21 1.60 1.89
N GLN A 57 3.84 0.47 1.62
CA GLN A 57 3.20 -0.67 0.96
C GLN A 57 2.14 -1.33 1.84
N LEU A 58 2.41 -1.51 3.13
CA LEU A 58 1.47 -2.09 4.08
C LEU A 58 0.22 -1.23 4.25
N ILE A 59 0.38 0.10 4.42
CA ILE A 59 -0.75 1.00 4.59
C ILE A 59 -1.57 1.16 3.31
N TYR A 60 -0.92 1.09 2.12
CA TYR A 60 -1.61 1.06 0.83
C TYR A 60 -2.52 -0.16 0.70
N LEU A 61 -1.97 -1.36 0.94
CA LEU A 61 -2.73 -2.60 0.84
C LEU A 61 -3.86 -2.67 1.86
N SER A 62 -3.63 -2.19 3.10
CA SER A 62 -4.66 -2.05 4.12
C SER A 62 -5.82 -1.18 3.62
N SER A 63 -5.52 0.03 3.16
CA SER A 63 -6.52 0.97 2.65
C SER A 63 -7.28 0.40 1.45
N PHE A 64 -6.56 -0.25 0.54
CA PHE A 64 -7.14 -0.90 -0.63
C PHE A 64 -8.16 -1.98 -0.26
N LEU A 65 -7.84 -2.84 0.70
CA LEU A 65 -8.74 -3.91 1.15
C LEU A 65 -9.99 -3.35 1.83
N HIS A 66 -9.89 -2.27 2.60
CA HIS A 66 -11.05 -1.62 3.21
C HIS A 66 -12.04 -1.03 2.19
N VAL A 67 -11.56 -0.53 1.06
CA VAL A 67 -12.40 0.10 0.03
C VAL A 67 -12.97 -0.91 -0.96
N SER A 68 -12.36 -2.08 -1.06
CA SER A 68 -12.71 -3.09 -2.07
C SER A 68 -13.99 -3.88 -1.76
N ILE A 69 -14.87 -3.36 -0.93
CA ILE A 69 -16.15 -4.00 -0.60
C ILE A 69 -17.13 -3.75 -1.75
N THR A 70 -17.47 -4.80 -2.51
CA THR A 70 -18.47 -4.72 -3.57
C THR A 70 -19.88 -5.02 -3.06
N GLU A 71 -20.91 -4.38 -3.61
CA GLU A 71 -22.31 -4.55 -3.19
C GLU A 71 -23.10 -5.59 -4.00
N GLU A 72 -22.45 -6.35 -4.90
CA GLU A 72 -23.13 -7.08 -5.96
C GLU A 72 -23.66 -8.49 -5.64
N THR A 73 -23.66 -8.94 -4.39
CA THR A 73 -24.16 -10.29 -4.07
C THR A 73 -25.57 -10.28 -3.45
N SER A 74 -26.45 -11.11 -4.00
CA SER A 74 -27.85 -11.27 -3.56
C SER A 74 -28.03 -12.21 -2.36
N ASP A 75 -26.99 -12.96 -1.98
CA ASP A 75 -27.00 -13.89 -0.86
C ASP A 75 -26.41 -13.23 0.38
N MET A 76 -27.23 -13.11 1.45
CA MET A 76 -26.86 -12.40 2.68
C MET A 76 -25.72 -13.06 3.46
N GLU A 77 -25.55 -14.38 3.37
CA GLU A 77 -24.49 -15.09 4.09
C GLU A 77 -23.15 -14.98 3.35
N GLN A 78 -23.17 -15.15 2.04
CA GLN A 78 -22.02 -14.92 1.15
C GLN A 78 -21.60 -13.45 1.18
N LEU A 79 -22.56 -12.51 1.18
CA LEU A 79 -22.33 -11.08 1.31
C LEU A 79 -21.60 -10.71 2.62
N ARG A 80 -21.92 -11.37 3.73
CA ARG A 80 -21.23 -11.16 5.01
C ARG A 80 -19.77 -11.62 4.96
N ALA A 81 -19.50 -12.80 4.45
CA ALA A 81 -18.14 -13.33 4.33
C ALA A 81 -17.29 -12.47 3.37
N GLU A 82 -17.83 -12.13 2.20
CA GLU A 82 -17.15 -11.32 1.19
C GLU A 82 -16.88 -9.88 1.65
N LYS A 83 -17.73 -9.31 2.50
CA LYS A 83 -17.52 -7.97 3.06
C LYS A 83 -16.64 -7.96 4.31
N GLN A 84 -16.77 -8.95 5.18
CA GLN A 84 -16.04 -8.99 6.44
C GLN A 84 -14.57 -9.33 6.26
N MET A 85 -14.25 -10.28 5.39
CA MET A 85 -12.86 -10.73 5.23
C MET A 85 -11.93 -9.64 4.69
N PRO A 86 -12.25 -8.86 3.66
CA PRO A 86 -11.40 -7.75 3.24
C PRO A 86 -11.16 -6.72 4.35
N VAL A 87 -12.18 -6.40 5.14
CA VAL A 87 -12.03 -5.47 6.29
C VAL A 87 -11.06 -6.04 7.33
N LEU A 88 -11.26 -7.30 7.74
CA LEU A 88 -10.39 -7.96 8.72
C LEU A 88 -8.94 -8.07 8.24
N LEU A 89 -8.74 -8.34 6.95
CA LEU A 89 -7.41 -8.37 6.35
C LEU A 89 -6.79 -6.98 6.25
N GLY A 90 -7.60 -5.97 5.94
CA GLY A 90 -7.17 -4.59 5.98
C GLY A 90 -6.72 -4.19 7.39
N ASP A 91 -7.48 -4.53 8.42
CA ASP A 91 -7.13 -4.31 9.83
C ASP A 91 -5.85 -5.07 10.23
N LEU A 92 -5.68 -6.31 9.76
CA LEU A 92 -4.46 -7.09 9.99
C LEU A 92 -3.24 -6.40 9.41
N LEU A 93 -3.30 -5.94 8.16
CA LEU A 93 -2.19 -5.24 7.51
C LEU A 93 -1.92 -3.89 8.17
N TYR A 94 -2.95 -3.19 8.62
CA TYR A 94 -2.80 -1.98 9.43
C TYR A 94 -2.10 -2.28 10.77
N GLY A 95 -2.49 -3.35 11.46
CA GLY A 95 -1.81 -3.81 12.68
C GLY A 95 -0.33 -4.11 12.43
N ARG A 96 -0.01 -4.76 11.30
CA ARG A 96 1.39 -5.00 10.90
C ARG A 96 2.15 -3.70 10.62
N PHE A 97 1.52 -2.73 9.94
CA PHE A 97 2.11 -1.41 9.74
C PHE A 97 2.45 -0.73 11.07
N ILE A 98 1.54 -0.74 12.05
CA ILE A 98 1.78 -0.15 13.38
C ILE A 98 2.90 -0.89 14.13
N SER A 99 2.93 -2.23 14.05
CA SER A 99 3.99 -3.04 14.67
C SER A 99 5.37 -2.69 14.10
N GLU A 100 5.51 -2.66 12.78
CA GLU A 100 6.76 -2.31 12.10
C GLU A 100 7.20 -0.88 12.46
N LEU A 101 6.27 0.07 12.47
CA LEU A 101 6.55 1.46 12.82
C LEU A 101 7.07 1.58 14.27
N SER A 102 6.51 0.80 15.19
CA SER A 102 6.91 0.77 16.59
C SER A 102 8.26 0.08 16.79
N GLU A 103 8.47 -1.09 16.17
CA GLU A 103 9.69 -1.88 16.29
C GLU A 103 10.93 -1.16 15.73
N THR A 104 10.72 -0.37 14.69
CA THR A 104 11.81 0.39 14.06
C THR A 104 12.06 1.76 14.69
N GLY A 105 11.25 2.15 15.69
CA GLY A 105 11.38 3.44 16.38
C GLY A 105 10.96 4.65 15.55
N ASN A 106 10.22 4.44 14.47
CA ASN A 106 9.83 5.48 13.51
C ASN A 106 8.45 6.11 13.81
N SER A 107 8.08 6.21 15.06
CA SER A 107 6.81 6.82 15.48
C SER A 107 6.60 8.25 14.96
N SER A 108 7.68 8.96 14.62
CA SER A 108 7.62 10.29 14.00
C SER A 108 6.97 10.32 12.61
N TYR A 109 6.89 9.17 11.92
CA TYR A 109 6.21 9.07 10.62
C TYR A 109 4.70 8.90 10.76
N LEU A 110 4.24 8.47 11.93
CA LEU A 110 2.83 8.15 12.18
C LEU A 110 1.89 9.32 11.84
N PRO A 111 2.15 10.59 12.22
CA PRO A 111 1.26 11.69 11.86
C PRO A 111 1.09 11.87 10.34
N ILE A 112 2.15 11.63 9.57
CA ILE A 112 2.12 11.74 8.10
C ILE A 112 1.22 10.66 7.52
N TYR A 113 1.39 9.40 7.93
CA TYR A 113 0.56 8.29 7.45
C TYR A 113 -0.90 8.39 7.96
N LEU A 114 -1.14 8.91 9.16
CA LEU A 114 -2.50 9.17 9.65
C LEU A 114 -3.19 10.28 8.84
N SER A 115 -2.46 11.29 8.37
CA SER A 115 -3.02 12.29 7.46
C SER A 115 -3.46 11.67 6.14
N TYR A 116 -2.68 10.72 5.59
CA TYR A 116 -3.09 9.93 4.43
C TYR A 116 -4.41 9.20 4.69
N LEU A 117 -4.51 8.44 5.78
CA LEU A 117 -5.73 7.67 6.09
C LEU A 117 -6.95 8.58 6.24
N LYS A 118 -6.79 9.74 6.88
CA LYS A 118 -7.86 10.73 7.03
C LYS A 118 -8.35 11.23 5.66
N GLU A 119 -7.42 11.65 4.80
CA GLU A 119 -7.74 12.15 3.46
C GLU A 119 -8.31 11.04 2.57
N PHE A 120 -7.75 9.83 2.65
CA PHE A 120 -8.23 8.66 1.93
C PHE A 120 -9.66 8.31 2.31
N ASN A 121 -9.97 8.22 3.62
CA ASN A 121 -11.32 7.91 4.10
C ASN A 121 -12.33 8.98 3.71
N ALA A 122 -11.98 10.27 3.82
CA ALA A 122 -12.85 11.35 3.39
C ALA A 122 -13.20 11.25 1.89
N ASN A 123 -12.18 11.01 1.05
CA ASN A 123 -12.39 10.84 -0.40
C ASN A 123 -13.16 9.56 -0.76
N SER A 124 -13.05 8.48 0.03
CA SER A 124 -13.72 7.21 -0.22
C SER A 124 -15.22 7.26 0.07
N ILE A 125 -15.64 8.11 1.00
CA ILE A 125 -17.06 8.33 1.32
C ILE A 125 -17.77 9.02 0.16
N ASP A 126 -17.09 9.94 -0.54
CA ASP A 126 -17.68 10.72 -1.64
C ASP A 126 -17.82 9.90 -2.94
N SER A 127 -17.15 8.77 -3.08
CA SER A 127 -17.07 7.96 -4.32
C SER A 127 -17.67 6.56 -4.20
N LEU A 128 -18.77 6.39 -3.48
CA LEU A 128 -19.40 5.07 -3.27
C LEU A 128 -19.93 4.40 -4.54
N GLU A 129 -20.09 5.13 -5.64
CA GLU A 129 -20.78 4.62 -6.83
C GLU A 129 -19.88 4.01 -7.92
N ASP A 130 -18.57 4.31 -7.96
CA ASP A 130 -17.66 3.81 -9.02
C ASP A 130 -16.27 3.46 -8.50
N ARG A 131 -16.12 2.29 -7.87
CA ARG A 131 -14.82 1.78 -7.36
C ARG A 131 -14.00 1.12 -8.46
N THR A 132 -13.40 1.94 -9.29
CA THR A 132 -12.61 1.53 -10.46
C THR A 132 -11.09 1.62 -10.19
N ASP A 133 -10.28 1.22 -11.18
CA ASP A 133 -8.83 1.47 -11.22
C ASP A 133 -8.43 2.94 -10.94
N PHE A 134 -9.36 3.88 -11.14
CA PHE A 134 -9.18 5.30 -10.85
C PHE A 134 -8.98 5.54 -9.35
N ASP A 135 -9.75 4.86 -8.48
CA ASP A 135 -9.61 5.00 -7.03
C ASP A 135 -8.29 4.46 -6.52
N LYS A 136 -7.79 3.36 -7.10
CA LYS A 136 -6.44 2.85 -6.83
C LYS A 136 -5.37 3.86 -7.19
N LYS A 137 -5.50 4.52 -8.34
CA LYS A 137 -4.55 5.54 -8.80
C LYS A 137 -4.54 6.74 -7.88
N LYS A 138 -5.72 7.25 -7.50
CA LYS A 138 -5.87 8.38 -6.59
C LYS A 138 -5.29 8.07 -5.20
N ALA A 139 -5.62 6.90 -4.65
CA ALA A 139 -5.09 6.43 -3.37
C ALA A 139 -3.56 6.30 -3.40
N ALA A 140 -3.02 5.70 -4.46
CA ALA A 140 -1.58 5.56 -4.63
C ALA A 140 -0.88 6.92 -4.80
N PHE A 141 -1.47 7.86 -5.55
CA PHE A 141 -0.93 9.20 -5.68
C PHE A 141 -0.90 9.95 -4.35
N LEU A 142 -2.00 9.93 -3.60
CA LEU A 142 -2.08 10.54 -2.28
C LEU A 142 -1.01 9.97 -1.32
N LEU A 143 -0.87 8.64 -1.30
CA LEU A 143 0.15 8.00 -0.46
C LEU A 143 1.58 8.26 -0.97
N MET A 144 1.78 8.40 -2.26
CA MET A 144 3.08 8.83 -2.82
C MET A 144 3.48 10.20 -2.26
N VAL A 145 2.55 11.16 -2.21
CA VAL A 145 2.82 12.48 -1.59
C VAL A 145 3.28 12.32 -0.15
N LYS A 146 2.59 11.48 0.65
CA LYS A 146 2.96 11.24 2.06
C LYS A 146 4.28 10.50 2.20
N THR A 147 4.58 9.57 1.31
CA THR A 147 5.88 8.89 1.29
C THR A 147 7.02 9.89 1.02
N ASN A 148 6.81 10.85 0.13
CA ASN A 148 7.77 11.94 -0.11
C ASN A 148 7.96 12.83 1.14
N GLU A 149 6.87 13.15 1.87
CA GLU A 149 6.94 13.90 3.13
C GLU A 149 7.80 13.16 4.17
N VAL A 150 7.68 11.81 4.25
CA VAL A 150 8.53 10.99 5.14
C VAL A 150 10.00 11.08 4.74
N PHE A 151 10.33 10.95 3.44
CA PHE A 151 11.70 11.10 2.97
C PHE A 151 12.27 12.50 3.25
N ALA A 152 11.47 13.54 3.04
CA ALA A 152 11.87 14.92 3.33
C ALA A 152 12.16 15.11 4.83
N LEU A 153 11.29 14.57 5.69
CA LEU A 153 11.47 14.60 7.14
C LEU A 153 12.77 13.90 7.56
N VAL A 154 13.01 12.69 7.06
CA VAL A 154 14.17 11.87 7.43
C VAL A 154 15.48 12.50 7.00
N MET A 155 15.51 13.10 5.83
CA MET A 155 16.72 13.61 5.21
C MET A 155 16.92 15.12 5.44
N GLY A 156 15.95 15.80 6.06
CA GLY A 156 16.00 17.27 6.24
C GLY A 156 15.95 18.03 4.91
N HIS A 157 15.35 17.44 3.88
CA HIS A 157 15.15 18.07 2.57
C HIS A 157 13.89 18.93 2.53
N ASN A 158 13.85 19.84 1.56
CA ASN A 158 12.60 20.55 1.25
C ASN A 158 11.58 19.54 0.70
N PRO A 159 10.37 19.43 1.29
CA PRO A 159 9.34 18.51 0.79
C PRO A 159 9.00 18.66 -0.69
N LEU A 160 9.06 19.88 -1.23
CA LEU A 160 8.74 20.14 -2.64
C LEU A 160 9.75 19.49 -3.61
N ASP A 161 11.04 19.48 -3.24
CA ASP A 161 12.08 18.89 -4.09
C ASP A 161 11.89 17.36 -4.19
N VAL A 162 11.57 16.73 -3.05
CA VAL A 162 11.30 15.29 -3.00
C VAL A 162 9.99 14.95 -3.71
N LEU A 163 8.97 15.82 -3.59
CA LEU A 163 7.67 15.64 -4.23
C LEU A 163 7.79 15.60 -5.76
N MET A 164 8.54 16.52 -6.35
CA MET A 164 8.76 16.56 -7.81
C MET A 164 9.33 15.23 -8.33
N GLU A 165 10.28 14.66 -7.63
CA GLU A 165 10.87 13.34 -7.99
C GLU A 165 9.86 12.22 -7.87
N GLY A 166 9.03 12.22 -6.82
CA GLY A 166 7.97 11.23 -6.65
C GLY A 166 6.89 11.33 -7.73
N GLU A 167 6.51 12.55 -8.13
CA GLU A 167 5.55 12.76 -9.22
C GLU A 167 6.08 12.29 -10.58
N LEU A 168 7.36 12.52 -10.88
CA LEU A 168 8.01 11.99 -12.07
C LEU A 168 7.98 10.46 -12.08
N PHE A 169 8.40 9.83 -10.98
CA PHE A 169 8.35 8.39 -10.85
C PHE A 169 6.92 7.84 -11.01
N PHE A 170 5.94 8.49 -10.38
CA PHE A 170 4.55 8.09 -10.47
C PHE A 170 4.02 8.17 -11.90
N ALA A 171 4.32 9.25 -12.61
CA ALA A 171 3.89 9.45 -14.00
C ALA A 171 4.49 8.40 -14.94
N GLU A 172 5.75 8.04 -14.74
CA GLU A 172 6.44 7.03 -15.54
C GLU A 172 5.95 5.60 -15.23
N GLU A 173 5.86 5.24 -13.97
CA GLU A 173 5.67 3.85 -13.55
C GLU A 173 4.19 3.42 -13.45
N TRP A 174 3.30 4.33 -13.02
CA TRP A 174 1.90 3.95 -12.82
C TRP A 174 1.17 3.64 -14.13
N ASN A 175 1.52 4.34 -15.21
CA ASN A 175 0.83 4.21 -16.49
C ASN A 175 1.44 3.13 -17.41
N VAL A 176 2.63 2.60 -17.10
CA VAL A 176 3.35 1.68 -17.99
C VAL A 176 2.72 0.30 -18.01
N SER A 177 2.55 -0.34 -16.87
CA SER A 177 1.96 -1.67 -16.78
C SER A 177 1.51 -1.99 -15.35
N LYS A 178 0.38 -2.70 -15.23
CA LYS A 178 -0.03 -3.29 -13.95
C LYS A 178 0.85 -4.50 -13.58
N GLY A 179 1.61 -5.03 -14.52
CA GLY A 179 2.30 -6.29 -14.39
C GLY A 179 1.35 -7.49 -14.51
N GLU A 180 1.86 -8.67 -14.19
CA GLU A 180 1.07 -9.89 -14.19
C GLU A 180 0.09 -9.94 -13.02
N LYS A 181 -0.96 -10.73 -13.18
CA LYS A 181 -1.92 -11.00 -12.11
C LYS A 181 -1.27 -11.88 -11.05
N VAL A 182 -1.38 -11.49 -9.77
CA VAL A 182 -0.87 -12.25 -8.64
C VAL A 182 -2.06 -12.91 -7.93
N THR A 183 -2.10 -14.22 -7.93
CA THR A 183 -3.26 -15.01 -7.46
C THR A 183 -2.93 -15.93 -6.29
N ASN A 184 -1.65 -16.06 -5.92
CA ASN A 184 -1.23 -16.92 -4.83
C ASN A 184 0.12 -16.48 -4.22
N MET A 185 0.44 -17.06 -3.07
CA MET A 185 1.66 -16.74 -2.33
C MET A 185 2.95 -17.06 -3.09
N ALA A 186 2.98 -18.14 -3.87
CA ALA A 186 4.20 -18.50 -4.62
C ALA A 186 4.54 -17.45 -5.69
N GLN A 187 3.52 -16.90 -6.37
CA GLN A 187 3.71 -15.78 -7.29
C GLN A 187 4.18 -14.52 -6.57
N LEU A 188 3.61 -14.22 -5.40
CA LEU A 188 4.04 -13.07 -4.59
C LEU A 188 5.50 -13.21 -4.15
N GLU A 189 5.91 -14.38 -3.68
CA GLU A 189 7.30 -14.67 -3.29
C GLU A 189 8.25 -14.48 -4.47
N ALA A 190 7.90 -15.02 -5.64
CA ALA A 190 8.71 -14.91 -6.86
C ALA A 190 8.91 -13.46 -7.34
N LEU A 191 8.03 -12.51 -6.99
CA LEU A 191 8.24 -11.08 -7.29
C LEU A 191 9.45 -10.50 -6.55
N PHE A 192 9.79 -11.06 -5.39
CA PHE A 192 10.81 -10.51 -4.51
C PHE A 192 12.11 -11.30 -4.53
N ASP A 193 12.12 -12.45 -5.20
CA ASP A 193 13.31 -13.27 -5.42
C ASP A 193 14.09 -12.86 -6.70
N ARG A 194 13.51 -11.97 -7.52
CA ARG A 194 14.14 -11.37 -8.70
C ARG A 194 14.93 -10.14 -8.29
#